data_4a284cde601403c5d3f96b3965fb421e
#
_entry.id   4a284cde601403c5d3f96b3965fb421e
#
_cell.length_a   1.000
_cell.length_b   1.000
_cell.length_c   1.000
_cell.angle_alpha   90.00
_cell.angle_beta   90.00
_cell.angle_gamma   90.00
#
_symmetry.space_group_name_H-M   'P 1'
#
loop_
_entity.id
_entity.type
_entity.pdbx_description
1 polymer ?
#
loop_
_entity_poly.entity_id
_entity_poly.type
_entity_poly.pdbx_seq_one_letter_code
_entity_poly.pdbx_strand_id
1 'polypeptide(L)'
;MTNLGDITLVIPAYNRPAYLERQIDYWSRTDIQLCILDGSAESAPQSLIERMGKNVHYQHLPIGFNERLVLACDLVQTKYVALLGDDELYSVQGLEDCIETLESDSRLISCVGRALFFYHRDAAIYGGQVYEQNSTLNRVFDSDIGRLKESFKNGNPEHAPYLLYGIFRTPDWRRIVRVSYGRWYSSGYAYELAFQIFGTLLGPTVIVDSLVWLRSGENPAMSSAAVNRKIPMGEWGSDPQYSNELVDFVERIVSEKIKDATCGSSEIKEVVTRIVEEFTAYSLRKPKRLKARWHQILYFFNSLTPRSIRQVLKRSITPIMGKVLDYRVRSMSGALLLMESRGIKFDSSEMKELEQFLLDFHRKLN
;
A
#
# COMPACT_ATOMS: atom_id res chain seq x y z
N MET A 1 14.71 -22.75 6.35
CA MET A 1 15.03 -21.58 5.52
C MET A 1 13.80 -21.24 4.73
N THR A 2 13.36 -20.02 4.80
CA THR A 2 12.21 -19.51 4.03
C THR A 2 12.55 -19.55 2.55
N ASN A 3 11.67 -20.13 1.73
CA ASN A 3 11.87 -20.17 0.30
C ASN A 3 11.22 -18.93 -0.34
N LEU A 4 12.01 -17.93 -0.69
CA LEU A 4 11.55 -16.72 -1.36
C LEU A 4 10.96 -16.98 -2.75
N GLY A 5 11.22 -18.13 -3.36
CA GLY A 5 10.55 -18.56 -4.60
C GLY A 5 9.06 -18.87 -4.43
N ASP A 6 8.58 -18.99 -3.17
CA ASP A 6 7.18 -19.27 -2.85
C ASP A 6 6.31 -18.00 -2.79
N ILE A 7 6.86 -16.79 -3.05
CA ILE A 7 6.11 -15.53 -3.12
C ILE A 7 6.13 -14.93 -4.53
N THR A 8 4.99 -14.40 -4.95
CA THR A 8 4.88 -13.55 -6.14
C THR A 8 4.57 -12.10 -5.74
N LEU A 9 5.34 -11.16 -6.26
CA LEU A 9 5.03 -9.74 -6.21
C LEU A 9 4.23 -9.37 -7.47
N VAL A 10 3.00 -8.92 -7.29
CA VAL A 10 2.15 -8.42 -8.38
C VAL A 10 2.42 -6.93 -8.55
N ILE A 11 2.93 -6.55 -9.72
CA ILE A 11 3.36 -5.18 -10.03
C ILE A 11 2.51 -4.63 -11.18
N PRO A 12 1.46 -3.85 -10.91
CA PRO A 12 0.70 -3.17 -11.94
C PRO A 12 1.44 -1.91 -12.40
N ALA A 13 2.19 -2.00 -13.50
CA ALA A 13 2.93 -0.88 -14.09
C ALA A 13 2.05 -0.02 -15.01
N TYR A 14 2.35 1.27 -15.13
CA TYR A 14 1.66 2.17 -16.05
C TYR A 14 2.49 3.41 -16.40
N ASN A 15 2.89 3.54 -17.67
CA ASN A 15 3.61 4.70 -18.23
C ASN A 15 4.88 5.12 -17.45
N ARG A 16 5.61 4.15 -16.87
CA ARG A 16 6.81 4.38 -16.07
C ARG A 16 7.92 3.37 -16.41
N PRO A 17 8.43 3.33 -17.66
CA PRO A 17 9.37 2.31 -18.10
C PRO A 17 10.66 2.27 -17.26
N ALA A 18 11.18 3.41 -16.81
CA ALA A 18 12.38 3.45 -15.97
C ALA A 18 12.15 2.81 -14.58
N TYR A 19 10.99 2.98 -13.99
CA TYR A 19 10.65 2.32 -12.73
C TYR A 19 10.39 0.82 -12.91
N LEU A 20 9.82 0.43 -14.04
CA LEU A 20 9.70 -0.98 -14.41
C LEU A 20 11.09 -1.64 -14.53
N GLU A 21 12.04 -0.97 -15.23
CA GLU A 21 13.43 -1.42 -15.27
C GLU A 21 14.05 -1.51 -13.88
N ARG A 22 13.80 -0.55 -13.00
CA ARG A 22 14.26 -0.57 -11.61
C ARG A 22 13.75 -1.81 -10.86
N GLN A 23 12.48 -2.18 -11.02
CA GLN A 23 11.91 -3.38 -10.41
C GLN A 23 12.63 -4.65 -10.90
N ILE A 24 12.81 -4.76 -12.21
CA ILE A 24 13.50 -5.91 -12.80
C ILE A 24 14.95 -6.01 -12.29
N ASP A 25 15.69 -4.90 -12.29
CA ASP A 25 17.08 -4.88 -11.83
C ASP A 25 17.22 -5.20 -10.33
N TYR A 26 16.28 -4.71 -9.50
CA TYR A 26 16.31 -4.97 -8.05
C TYR A 26 16.05 -6.43 -7.72
N TRP A 27 14.98 -7.01 -8.31
CA TRP A 27 14.55 -8.35 -8.00
C TRP A 27 15.28 -9.46 -8.77
N SER A 28 16.07 -9.11 -9.81
CA SER A 28 16.84 -10.07 -10.60
C SER A 28 17.86 -10.89 -9.79
N ARG A 29 18.20 -10.42 -8.59
CA ARG A 29 19.17 -11.04 -7.69
C ARG A 29 18.51 -11.96 -6.65
N THR A 30 17.23 -12.18 -6.75
CA THR A 30 16.43 -12.98 -5.82
C THR A 30 15.66 -14.07 -6.56
N ASP A 31 15.15 -15.05 -5.82
CA ASP A 31 14.26 -16.09 -6.36
C ASP A 31 12.78 -15.68 -6.31
N ILE A 32 12.49 -14.46 -5.84
CA ILE A 32 11.14 -13.91 -5.75
C ILE A 32 10.51 -13.84 -7.14
N GLN A 33 9.28 -14.33 -7.27
CA GLN A 33 8.55 -14.29 -8.53
C GLN A 33 7.91 -12.92 -8.75
N LEU A 34 8.03 -12.36 -9.94
CA LEU A 34 7.38 -11.13 -10.34
C LEU A 34 6.25 -11.41 -11.33
N CYS A 35 5.07 -10.89 -11.06
CA CYS A 35 3.97 -10.83 -12.00
C CYS A 35 3.74 -9.35 -12.40
N ILE A 36 4.34 -8.93 -13.50
CA ILE A 36 4.28 -7.55 -13.99
C ILE A 36 3.14 -7.42 -14.99
N LEU A 37 2.19 -6.54 -14.68
CA LEU A 37 0.99 -6.28 -15.48
C LEU A 37 1.05 -4.85 -15.99
N ASP A 38 1.61 -4.68 -17.17
CA ASP A 38 1.84 -3.36 -17.76
C ASP A 38 0.61 -2.87 -18.53
N GLY A 39 -0.04 -1.85 -17.98
CA GLY A 39 -1.20 -1.18 -18.56
C GLY A 39 -0.86 0.00 -19.45
N SER A 40 0.40 0.23 -19.78
CA SER A 40 0.83 1.31 -20.67
C SER A 40 0.21 1.17 -22.06
N ALA A 41 0.11 2.27 -22.80
CA ALA A 41 -0.39 2.22 -24.18
C ALA A 41 0.55 1.39 -25.06
N GLU A 42 1.86 1.50 -24.84
CA GLU A 42 2.89 0.74 -25.53
C GLU A 42 3.56 -0.24 -24.57
N SER A 43 3.95 -1.40 -25.09
CA SER A 43 4.71 -2.42 -24.36
C SER A 43 6.08 -1.89 -23.92
N ALA A 44 6.64 -2.48 -22.89
CA ALA A 44 8.04 -2.26 -22.53
C ALA A 44 8.97 -2.51 -23.73
N PRO A 45 10.11 -1.77 -23.84
CA PRO A 45 11.07 -1.98 -24.91
C PRO A 45 11.53 -3.45 -24.99
N GLN A 46 11.69 -3.97 -26.22
CA GLN A 46 12.10 -5.36 -26.44
C GLN A 46 13.44 -5.68 -25.73
N SER A 47 14.37 -4.74 -25.71
CA SER A 47 15.65 -4.87 -25.01
C SER A 47 15.50 -5.05 -23.49
N LEU A 48 14.45 -4.50 -22.90
CA LEU A 48 14.14 -4.71 -21.47
C LEU A 48 13.50 -6.09 -21.27
N ILE A 49 12.58 -6.49 -22.16
CA ILE A 49 11.92 -7.81 -22.08
C ILE A 49 12.96 -8.93 -22.18
N GLU A 50 13.93 -8.83 -23.06
CA GLU A 50 15.01 -9.82 -23.24
C GLU A 50 15.95 -9.95 -22.03
N ARG A 51 16.01 -8.92 -21.18
CA ARG A 51 16.79 -8.92 -19.93
C ARG A 51 16.03 -9.50 -18.75
N MET A 52 14.74 -9.78 -18.88
CA MET A 52 13.93 -10.32 -17.78
C MET A 52 14.40 -11.72 -17.42
N GLY A 53 14.60 -11.96 -16.12
CA GLY A 53 14.96 -13.27 -15.58
C GLY A 53 13.80 -14.26 -15.66
N LYS A 54 14.09 -15.53 -15.39
CA LYS A 54 13.09 -16.61 -15.37
C LYS A 54 12.01 -16.43 -14.30
N ASN A 55 12.30 -15.65 -13.29
CA ASN A 55 11.39 -15.29 -12.20
C ASN A 55 10.45 -14.13 -12.56
N VAL A 56 10.53 -13.56 -13.77
CA VAL A 56 9.69 -12.44 -14.21
C VAL A 56 8.66 -12.90 -15.23
N HIS A 57 7.40 -12.81 -14.85
CA HIS A 57 6.26 -12.98 -15.76
C HIS A 57 5.73 -11.60 -16.13
N TYR A 58 6.04 -11.14 -17.35
CA TYR A 58 5.59 -9.86 -17.88
C TYR A 58 4.42 -10.04 -18.85
N GLN A 59 3.38 -9.23 -18.67
CA GLN A 59 2.27 -9.13 -19.62
C GLN A 59 1.95 -7.66 -19.92
N HIS A 60 1.93 -7.32 -21.22
CA HIS A 60 1.41 -6.04 -21.68
C HIS A 60 -0.11 -6.13 -21.81
N LEU A 61 -0.82 -5.39 -20.97
CA LEU A 61 -2.28 -5.40 -20.83
C LEU A 61 -2.79 -3.96 -20.77
N PRO A 62 -3.03 -3.29 -21.91
CA PRO A 62 -3.50 -1.90 -21.96
C PRO A 62 -4.99 -1.77 -21.55
N ILE A 63 -5.34 -2.34 -20.42
CA ILE A 63 -6.66 -2.34 -19.78
C ILE A 63 -6.60 -1.68 -18.40
N GLY A 64 -7.74 -1.49 -17.76
CA GLY A 64 -7.86 -0.83 -16.47
C GLY A 64 -7.08 -1.52 -15.35
N PHE A 65 -6.69 -0.74 -14.34
CA PHE A 65 -5.96 -1.25 -13.17
C PHE A 65 -6.69 -2.40 -12.47
N ASN A 66 -7.99 -2.26 -12.26
CA ASN A 66 -8.82 -3.26 -11.57
C ASN A 66 -8.88 -4.58 -12.36
N GLU A 67 -9.06 -4.49 -13.67
CA GLU A 67 -9.10 -5.65 -14.56
C GLU A 67 -7.78 -6.41 -14.54
N ARG A 68 -6.65 -5.68 -14.54
CA ARG A 68 -5.30 -6.28 -14.41
C ARG A 68 -5.12 -7.01 -13.09
N LEU A 69 -5.58 -6.44 -11.96
CA LEU A 69 -5.51 -7.11 -10.67
C LEU A 69 -6.37 -8.38 -10.62
N VAL A 70 -7.55 -8.37 -11.23
CA VAL A 70 -8.40 -9.57 -11.32
C VAL A 70 -7.72 -10.66 -12.15
N LEU A 71 -7.08 -10.31 -13.26
CA LEU A 71 -6.29 -11.25 -14.08
C LEU A 71 -5.10 -11.84 -13.31
N ALA A 72 -4.43 -11.04 -12.46
CA ALA A 72 -3.37 -11.53 -11.60
C ALA A 72 -3.80 -12.72 -10.73
N CYS A 73 -5.08 -12.78 -10.34
CA CYS A 73 -5.61 -13.91 -9.56
C CYS A 73 -5.43 -15.27 -10.25
N ASP A 74 -5.41 -15.30 -11.57
CA ASP A 74 -5.24 -16.55 -12.33
C ASP A 74 -3.78 -16.82 -12.71
N LEU A 75 -2.95 -15.77 -12.75
CA LEU A 75 -1.54 -15.85 -13.12
C LEU A 75 -0.63 -16.26 -11.95
N VAL A 76 -0.92 -15.79 -10.74
CA VAL A 76 -0.12 -16.08 -9.55
C VAL A 76 -0.32 -17.54 -9.14
N GLN A 77 0.77 -18.32 -9.04
CA GLN A 77 0.72 -19.74 -8.69
C GLN A 77 1.51 -20.09 -7.41
N THR A 78 2.25 -19.14 -6.87
CA THR A 78 3.02 -19.31 -5.64
C THR A 78 2.13 -19.41 -4.40
N LYS A 79 2.68 -19.89 -3.29
CA LYS A 79 1.98 -20.04 -2.01
C LYS A 79 1.57 -18.69 -1.40
N TYR A 80 2.41 -17.69 -1.60
CA TYR A 80 2.23 -16.33 -1.09
C TYR A 80 2.19 -15.30 -2.21
N VAL A 81 1.57 -14.17 -1.93
CA VAL A 81 1.47 -13.06 -2.88
C VAL A 81 1.44 -11.73 -2.13
N ALA A 82 2.01 -10.70 -2.72
CA ALA A 82 1.87 -9.32 -2.28
C ALA A 82 1.69 -8.39 -3.48
N LEU A 83 0.93 -7.30 -3.30
CA LEU A 83 0.84 -6.20 -4.27
C LEU A 83 2.01 -5.25 -4.03
N LEU A 84 2.67 -4.80 -5.11
CA LEU A 84 3.75 -3.83 -5.05
C LEU A 84 3.54 -2.73 -6.09
N GLY A 85 3.65 -1.47 -5.70
CA GLY A 85 3.69 -0.35 -6.65
C GLY A 85 4.93 -0.41 -7.55
N ASP A 86 4.81 0.06 -8.78
CA ASP A 86 5.92 0.06 -9.75
C ASP A 86 7.11 0.93 -9.29
N ASP A 87 6.88 1.86 -8.38
CA ASP A 87 7.90 2.74 -7.78
C ASP A 87 8.21 2.45 -6.30
N GLU A 88 7.70 1.35 -5.75
CA GLU A 88 7.88 0.93 -4.36
C GLU A 88 8.81 -0.29 -4.26
N LEU A 89 9.22 -0.66 -3.05
CA LEU A 89 10.06 -1.83 -2.80
C LEU A 89 9.62 -2.56 -1.52
N TYR A 90 9.95 -3.82 -1.41
CA TYR A 90 9.94 -4.56 -0.15
C TYR A 90 11.37 -4.82 0.33
N SER A 91 11.57 -4.91 1.64
CA SER A 91 12.75 -5.50 2.24
C SER A 91 12.68 -7.03 2.11
N VAL A 92 13.76 -7.64 1.66
CA VAL A 92 13.88 -9.10 1.53
C VAL A 92 13.74 -9.75 2.90
N GLN A 93 14.47 -9.25 3.91
CA GLN A 93 14.35 -9.73 5.30
C GLN A 93 12.92 -9.58 5.83
N GLY A 94 12.26 -8.46 5.51
CA GLY A 94 10.87 -8.25 5.92
C GLY A 94 9.89 -9.22 5.27
N LEU A 95 10.10 -9.60 4.02
CA LEU A 95 9.32 -10.64 3.35
C LEU A 95 9.53 -12.01 4.01
N GLU A 96 10.79 -12.36 4.32
CA GLU A 96 11.12 -13.61 5.04
C GLU A 96 10.42 -13.68 6.39
N ASP A 97 10.50 -12.62 7.21
CA ASP A 97 9.86 -12.56 8.52
C ASP A 97 8.33 -12.72 8.43
N CYS A 98 7.71 -12.12 7.42
CA CYS A 98 6.27 -12.28 7.16
C CYS A 98 5.91 -13.71 6.75
N ILE A 99 6.70 -14.35 5.86
CA ILE A 99 6.47 -15.72 5.41
C ILE A 99 6.65 -16.70 6.57
N GLU A 100 7.70 -16.56 7.37
CA GLU A 100 7.94 -17.39 8.57
C GLU A 100 6.77 -17.28 9.56
N THR A 101 6.26 -16.05 9.75
CA THR A 101 5.10 -15.82 10.59
C THR A 101 3.85 -16.53 10.06
N LEU A 102 3.60 -16.44 8.75
CA LEU A 102 2.50 -17.17 8.12
C LEU A 102 2.66 -18.68 8.19
N GLU A 103 3.90 -19.20 8.09
CA GLU A 103 4.16 -20.65 8.26
C GLU A 103 3.92 -21.13 9.68
N SER A 104 4.16 -20.28 10.68
CA SER A 104 4.01 -20.63 12.10
C SER A 104 2.55 -20.82 12.54
N ASP A 105 1.58 -20.21 11.83
CA ASP A 105 0.14 -20.33 12.14
C ASP A 105 -0.70 -20.37 10.87
N SER A 106 -1.23 -21.55 10.56
CA SER A 106 -2.06 -21.79 9.37
C SER A 106 -3.40 -21.04 9.35
N ARG A 107 -3.83 -20.50 10.49
CA ARG A 107 -5.06 -19.69 10.59
C ARG A 107 -4.86 -18.28 10.04
N LEU A 108 -3.62 -17.80 10.01
CA LEU A 108 -3.30 -16.47 9.49
C LEU A 108 -3.48 -16.44 7.97
N ILE A 109 -4.22 -15.47 7.47
CA ILE A 109 -4.39 -15.25 6.03
C ILE A 109 -3.39 -14.25 5.48
N SER A 110 -2.90 -13.34 6.32
CA SER A 110 -1.95 -12.31 5.92
C SER A 110 -1.03 -11.87 7.05
N CYS A 111 0.09 -11.30 6.65
CA CYS A 111 1.06 -10.64 7.51
C CYS A 111 1.37 -9.25 6.97
N VAL A 112 1.46 -8.25 7.86
CA VAL A 112 1.82 -6.87 7.54
C VAL A 112 3.02 -6.49 8.39
N GLY A 113 3.94 -5.71 7.85
CA GLY A 113 5.08 -5.20 8.61
C GLY A 113 5.07 -3.69 8.75
N ARG A 114 6.20 -3.16 9.19
CA ARG A 114 6.44 -1.73 9.32
C ARG A 114 6.76 -1.14 7.95
N ALA A 115 6.42 0.14 7.76
CA ALA A 115 6.63 0.83 6.49
C ALA A 115 7.50 2.07 6.66
N LEU A 116 8.42 2.24 5.71
CA LEU A 116 9.26 3.42 5.55
C LEU A 116 8.82 4.16 4.28
N PHE A 117 8.45 5.42 4.41
CA PHE A 117 8.28 6.32 3.28
C PHE A 117 9.63 6.85 2.84
N PHE A 118 9.92 6.88 1.53
CA PHE A 118 11.15 7.44 1.01
C PHE A 118 10.92 8.30 -0.24
N TYR A 119 11.84 9.20 -0.52
CA TYR A 119 11.92 9.95 -1.77
C TYR A 119 13.34 10.48 -2.01
N HIS A 120 13.70 10.64 -3.28
CA HIS A 120 14.97 11.23 -3.70
C HIS A 120 14.87 12.76 -3.81
N ARG A 121 15.89 13.47 -3.31
CA ARG A 121 16.08 14.90 -3.50
C ARG A 121 17.52 15.31 -3.24
N ASP A 122 18.04 16.22 -4.08
CA ASP A 122 19.38 16.80 -3.91
C ASP A 122 20.50 15.74 -3.71
N ALA A 123 20.47 14.69 -4.56
CA ALA A 123 21.41 13.55 -4.53
C ALA A 123 21.42 12.76 -3.20
N ALA A 124 20.32 12.75 -2.45
CA ALA A 124 20.16 11.99 -1.22
C ALA A 124 18.76 11.37 -1.13
N ILE A 125 18.66 10.25 -0.43
CA ILE A 125 17.38 9.63 -0.08
C ILE A 125 16.94 10.12 1.30
N TYR A 126 15.71 10.58 1.36
CA TYR A 126 15.05 11.01 2.59
C TYR A 126 13.88 10.09 2.90
N GLY A 127 13.56 9.93 4.17
CA GLY A 127 12.45 9.08 4.56
C GLY A 127 11.95 9.31 5.97
N GLY A 128 10.95 8.53 6.34
CA GLY A 128 10.38 8.50 7.67
C GLY A 128 9.42 7.31 7.82
N GLN A 129 9.24 6.84 9.04
CA GLN A 129 8.25 5.81 9.34
C GLN A 129 6.84 6.31 9.01
N VAL A 130 6.05 5.47 8.37
CA VAL A 130 4.62 5.71 8.10
C VAL A 130 3.77 4.57 8.62
N TYR A 131 2.46 4.80 8.75
CA TYR A 131 1.51 3.82 9.30
C TYR A 131 1.91 3.33 10.70
N GLU A 132 2.35 4.26 11.56
CA GLU A 132 2.78 3.95 12.94
C GLU A 132 1.68 3.27 13.76
N GLN A 133 0.40 3.54 13.45
CA GLN A 133 -0.77 2.89 14.07
C GLN A 133 -0.77 1.37 13.88
N ASN A 134 -0.13 0.83 12.84
CA ASN A 134 0.03 -0.61 12.70
C ASN A 134 0.74 -1.25 13.90
N SER A 135 1.38 -0.45 14.76
CA SER A 135 2.07 -0.94 15.96
C SER A 135 1.14 -1.43 17.08
N THR A 136 -0.12 -1.02 17.09
CA THR A 136 -1.03 -1.22 18.21
C THR A 136 -2.05 -2.35 18.03
N LEU A 137 -2.16 -2.91 16.81
CA LEU A 137 -3.28 -3.77 16.41
C LEU A 137 -2.90 -5.25 16.19
N ASN A 138 -1.90 -5.75 16.92
CA ASN A 138 -1.54 -7.17 16.87
C ASN A 138 -2.59 -8.02 17.60
N ARG A 139 -3.82 -8.08 17.06
CA ARG A 139 -4.92 -8.80 17.67
C ARG A 139 -5.47 -9.85 16.73
N VAL A 140 -5.14 -11.10 17.03
CA VAL A 140 -5.79 -12.26 16.45
C VAL A 140 -7.10 -12.45 17.20
N PHE A 141 -8.22 -12.05 16.60
CA PHE A 141 -9.54 -12.33 17.14
C PHE A 141 -10.10 -13.58 16.46
N ASP A 142 -10.66 -14.49 17.24
CA ASP A 142 -11.32 -15.69 16.71
C ASP A 142 -12.64 -15.38 15.99
N SER A 143 -13.26 -14.25 16.32
CA SER A 143 -14.51 -13.80 15.69
C SER A 143 -14.27 -12.84 14.53
N ASP A 144 -14.79 -13.16 13.35
CA ASP A 144 -14.74 -12.34 12.13
C ASP A 144 -15.31 -10.93 12.36
N ILE A 145 -16.46 -10.86 13.01
CA ILE A 145 -17.13 -9.61 13.35
C ILE A 145 -16.36 -8.84 14.43
N GLY A 146 -15.75 -9.55 15.37
CA GLY A 146 -14.89 -8.94 16.39
C GLY A 146 -13.68 -8.25 15.76
N ARG A 147 -13.01 -8.91 14.81
CA ARG A 147 -11.90 -8.30 14.05
C ARG A 147 -12.34 -7.05 13.32
N LEU A 148 -13.49 -7.13 12.63
CA LEU A 148 -14.02 -6.02 11.85
C LEU A 148 -14.37 -4.82 12.73
N LYS A 149 -15.09 -5.04 13.82
CA LYS A 149 -15.48 -3.98 14.77
C LYS A 149 -14.26 -3.27 15.39
N GLU A 150 -13.21 -4.03 15.71
CA GLU A 150 -11.98 -3.43 16.26
C GLU A 150 -11.16 -2.68 15.22
N SER A 151 -11.04 -3.23 14.00
CA SER A 151 -10.27 -2.61 12.90
C SER A 151 -10.87 -1.29 12.42
N PHE A 152 -12.19 -1.16 12.49
CA PHE A 152 -12.92 0.04 12.05
C PHE A 152 -13.60 0.78 13.21
N LYS A 153 -12.96 0.81 14.35
CA LYS A 153 -13.50 1.49 15.53
C LYS A 153 -13.73 2.98 15.25
N ASN A 154 -14.97 3.44 15.45
CA ASN A 154 -15.41 4.81 15.17
C ASN A 154 -15.29 5.20 13.66
N GLY A 155 -15.41 4.27 12.75
CA GLY A 155 -15.32 4.52 11.30
C GLY A 155 -13.96 5.04 10.83
N ASN A 156 -12.94 4.95 11.69
CA ASN A 156 -11.60 5.40 11.34
C ASN A 156 -10.76 4.21 10.84
N PRO A 157 -10.48 4.12 9.52
CA PRO A 157 -9.65 3.08 8.96
C PRO A 157 -8.18 3.19 9.41
N GLU A 158 -7.78 4.31 10.04
CA GLU A 158 -6.44 4.47 10.61
C GLU A 158 -6.13 3.45 11.71
N HIS A 159 -7.13 2.74 12.22
CA HIS A 159 -6.95 1.64 13.18
C HIS A 159 -6.83 0.26 12.52
N ALA A 160 -7.12 0.13 11.23
CA ALA A 160 -6.95 -1.13 10.52
C ALA A 160 -5.48 -1.27 10.05
N PRO A 161 -4.89 -2.49 10.08
CA PRO A 161 -3.65 -2.76 9.38
C PRO A 161 -3.82 -2.39 7.90
N TYR A 162 -2.81 -1.79 7.28
CA TYR A 162 -2.91 -1.44 5.86
C TYR A 162 -2.70 -2.68 5.01
N LEU A 163 -3.76 -3.46 4.85
CA LEU A 163 -3.73 -4.79 4.23
C LEU A 163 -3.30 -4.79 2.77
N LEU A 164 -3.56 -3.71 2.03
CA LEU A 164 -3.32 -3.68 0.58
C LEU A 164 -1.89 -4.07 0.20
N TYR A 165 -0.92 -3.72 1.04
CA TYR A 165 0.50 -4.06 0.88
C TYR A 165 0.96 -5.13 1.89
N GLY A 166 0.04 -5.96 2.36
CA GLY A 166 0.34 -7.14 3.16
C GLY A 166 0.79 -8.32 2.30
N ILE A 167 1.47 -9.26 2.95
CA ILE A 167 1.79 -10.56 2.36
C ILE A 167 0.65 -11.51 2.71
N PHE A 168 0.06 -12.15 1.71
CA PHE A 168 -1.12 -13.00 1.84
C PHE A 168 -0.82 -14.44 1.44
N ARG A 169 -1.61 -15.37 1.97
CA ARG A 169 -1.81 -16.66 1.31
C ARG A 169 -2.55 -16.43 -0.01
N THR A 170 -2.07 -17.00 -1.09
CA THR A 170 -2.59 -16.75 -2.44
C THR A 170 -4.09 -17.05 -2.60
N PRO A 171 -4.65 -18.14 -2.04
CA PRO A 171 -6.10 -18.39 -2.14
C PRO A 171 -6.94 -17.26 -1.50
N ASP A 172 -6.52 -16.74 -0.35
CA ASP A 172 -7.22 -15.66 0.34
C ASP A 172 -7.12 -14.34 -0.41
N TRP A 173 -5.92 -14.00 -0.89
CA TRP A 173 -5.70 -12.81 -1.71
C TRP A 173 -6.56 -12.81 -2.97
N ARG A 174 -6.66 -13.94 -3.67
CA ARG A 174 -7.51 -14.10 -4.85
C ARG A 174 -8.98 -13.78 -4.54
N ARG A 175 -9.50 -14.26 -3.41
CA ARG A 175 -10.87 -13.97 -2.98
C ARG A 175 -11.04 -12.49 -2.71
N ILE A 176 -10.11 -11.88 -1.96
CA ILE A 176 -10.14 -10.46 -1.61
C ILE A 176 -10.11 -9.60 -2.87
N VAL A 177 -9.20 -9.86 -3.80
CA VAL A 177 -9.07 -9.10 -5.05
C VAL A 177 -10.33 -9.23 -5.90
N ARG A 178 -10.87 -10.44 -6.08
CA ARG A 178 -12.09 -10.63 -6.87
C ARG A 178 -13.30 -9.91 -6.27
N VAL A 179 -13.43 -9.90 -4.96
CA VAL A 179 -14.50 -9.16 -4.27
C VAL A 179 -14.30 -7.66 -4.43
N SER A 180 -13.09 -7.16 -4.22
CA SER A 180 -12.81 -5.73 -4.19
C SER A 180 -12.73 -5.11 -5.58
N TYR A 181 -12.06 -5.74 -6.52
CA TYR A 181 -11.75 -5.19 -7.86
C TYR A 181 -12.55 -5.81 -9.00
N GLY A 182 -13.26 -6.91 -8.78
CA GLY A 182 -14.09 -7.58 -9.79
C GLY A 182 -15.41 -6.87 -10.11
N ARG A 183 -15.61 -5.66 -9.65
CA ARG A 183 -16.76 -4.80 -9.91
C ARG A 183 -16.29 -3.36 -10.15
N TRP A 184 -17.07 -2.58 -10.85
CA TRP A 184 -16.80 -1.16 -11.04
C TRP A 184 -17.49 -0.31 -9.98
N TYR A 185 -16.77 0.65 -9.40
CA TYR A 185 -17.29 1.68 -8.49
C TYR A 185 -16.81 3.05 -8.95
N SER A 186 -17.65 4.06 -8.81
CA SER A 186 -17.35 5.45 -9.16
C SER A 186 -16.24 6.05 -8.29
N SER A 187 -16.11 5.59 -7.04
CA SER A 187 -15.03 6.01 -6.13
C SER A 187 -13.87 5.01 -6.11
N GLY A 188 -12.66 5.48 -6.39
CA GLY A 188 -11.46 4.67 -6.25
C GLY A 188 -11.18 4.22 -4.81
N TYR A 189 -11.68 4.94 -3.82
CA TYR A 189 -11.56 4.58 -2.40
C TYR A 189 -12.44 3.38 -2.01
N ALA A 190 -13.52 3.12 -2.76
CA ALA A 190 -14.39 1.97 -2.52
C ALA A 190 -13.63 0.64 -2.68
N TYR A 191 -12.72 0.55 -3.65
CA TYR A 191 -11.90 -0.65 -3.84
C TYR A 191 -10.99 -0.95 -2.66
N GLU A 192 -10.29 0.08 -2.16
CA GLU A 192 -9.41 -0.05 -0.99
C GLU A 192 -10.21 -0.39 0.27
N LEU A 193 -11.37 0.24 0.44
CA LEU A 193 -12.27 -0.05 1.56
C LEU A 193 -12.81 -1.49 1.49
N ALA A 194 -13.24 -1.96 0.32
CA ALA A 194 -13.68 -3.35 0.13
C ALA A 194 -12.56 -4.34 0.47
N PHE A 195 -11.34 -4.07 0.02
CA PHE A 195 -10.17 -4.88 0.30
C PHE A 195 -9.91 -4.98 1.82
N GLN A 196 -9.95 -3.83 2.51
CA GLN A 196 -9.76 -3.77 3.96
C GLN A 196 -10.87 -4.52 4.72
N ILE A 197 -12.14 -4.25 4.38
CA ILE A 197 -13.29 -4.87 5.07
C ILE A 197 -13.29 -6.38 4.83
N PHE A 198 -13.23 -6.80 3.57
CA PHE A 198 -13.34 -8.22 3.23
C PHE A 198 -12.11 -9.00 3.69
N GLY A 199 -10.90 -8.45 3.57
CA GLY A 199 -9.69 -9.06 4.10
C GLY A 199 -9.76 -9.27 5.61
N THR A 200 -10.25 -8.27 6.36
CA THR A 200 -10.44 -8.39 7.82
C THR A 200 -11.50 -9.44 8.20
N LEU A 201 -12.58 -9.54 7.41
CA LEU A 201 -13.62 -10.57 7.62
C LEU A 201 -13.13 -11.97 7.29
N LEU A 202 -12.29 -12.10 6.26
CA LEU A 202 -11.88 -13.40 5.74
C LEU A 202 -11.03 -14.17 6.75
N GLY A 203 -10.11 -13.48 7.45
CA GLY A 203 -9.30 -14.15 8.47
C GLY A 203 -8.38 -13.21 9.25
N PRO A 204 -7.60 -13.78 10.19
CA PRO A 204 -6.69 -13.00 11.02
C PRO A 204 -5.49 -12.50 10.23
N THR A 205 -5.08 -11.27 10.54
CA THR A 205 -3.83 -10.65 10.08
C THR A 205 -2.92 -10.39 11.27
N VAL A 206 -1.65 -10.70 11.13
CA VAL A 206 -0.64 -10.39 12.13
C VAL A 206 0.24 -9.24 11.67
N ILE A 207 0.76 -8.47 12.63
CA ILE A 207 1.70 -7.39 12.37
C ILE A 207 3.05 -7.77 12.99
N VAL A 208 4.10 -7.82 12.15
CA VAL A 208 5.47 -8.05 12.60
C VAL A 208 6.20 -6.72 12.83
N ASP A 209 7.14 -6.72 13.77
CA ASP A 209 7.97 -5.56 14.06
C ASP A 209 9.22 -5.49 13.13
N SER A 210 9.05 -5.91 11.89
CA SER A 210 10.08 -5.85 10.85
C SER A 210 9.71 -4.80 9.81
N LEU A 211 10.71 -4.07 9.31
CA LEU A 211 10.55 -3.20 8.14
C LEU A 211 10.29 -4.08 6.92
N VAL A 212 9.10 -3.95 6.35
CA VAL A 212 8.66 -4.77 5.20
C VAL A 212 8.51 -3.91 3.95
N TRP A 213 7.76 -2.82 4.03
CA TRP A 213 7.38 -2.03 2.87
C TRP A 213 8.07 -0.68 2.83
N LEU A 214 8.72 -0.40 1.70
CA LEU A 214 9.35 0.88 1.39
C LEU A 214 8.45 1.61 0.37
N ARG A 215 7.63 2.51 0.91
CA ARG A 215 6.67 3.30 0.14
C ARG A 215 7.37 4.47 -0.55
N SER A 216 7.24 4.55 -1.85
CA SER A 216 7.76 5.67 -2.62
C SER A 216 6.92 6.95 -2.47
N GLY A 217 7.59 8.09 -2.40
CA GLY A 217 7.02 9.42 -2.57
C GLY A 217 7.57 10.15 -3.79
N GLU A 218 8.19 9.42 -4.71
CA GLU A 218 8.87 9.98 -5.87
C GLU A 218 7.89 10.38 -6.98
N ASN A 219 6.77 9.66 -7.05
CA ASN A 219 5.73 9.91 -8.05
C ASN A 219 4.39 10.20 -7.41
N PRO A 220 3.53 10.98 -8.07
CA PRO A 220 2.13 11.06 -7.67
C PRO A 220 1.50 9.67 -7.80
N ALA A 221 0.63 9.31 -6.85
CA ALA A 221 -0.11 8.05 -6.93
C ALA A 221 -0.79 7.92 -8.30
N MET A 222 -0.69 6.74 -8.95
CA MET A 222 -1.31 6.49 -10.27
C MET A 222 -2.78 6.86 -10.30
N SER A 223 -3.44 6.66 -9.18
CA SER A 223 -4.81 7.07 -8.95
C SER A 223 -5.06 8.57 -9.05
N SER A 224 -4.04 9.43 -8.97
CA SER A 224 -4.19 10.89 -9.11
C SER A 224 -3.89 11.42 -10.51
N ALA A 225 -3.09 10.69 -11.31
CA ALA A 225 -2.61 11.16 -12.61
C ALA A 225 -3.43 10.65 -13.81
N ALA A 226 -3.97 9.44 -13.73
CA ALA A 226 -4.53 8.77 -14.91
C ALA A 226 -6.05 8.68 -14.93
N VAL A 227 -6.72 8.99 -13.82
CA VAL A 227 -8.14 8.71 -13.76
C VAL A 227 -8.88 9.97 -13.37
N ASN A 228 -9.68 10.42 -14.32
CA ASN A 228 -10.95 11.07 -14.12
C ASN A 228 -11.32 11.19 -12.65
N ARG A 229 -11.54 12.43 -12.20
CA ARG A 229 -12.13 12.87 -10.96
C ARG A 229 -12.47 11.70 -10.02
N LYS A 230 -11.52 11.32 -9.15
CA LYS A 230 -11.85 10.39 -8.06
C LYS A 230 -12.95 11.03 -7.25
N ILE A 231 -14.11 10.43 -7.31
CA ILE A 231 -15.20 10.84 -6.46
C ILE A 231 -14.75 10.59 -5.02
N PRO A 232 -14.70 11.62 -4.18
CA PRO A 232 -14.31 11.45 -2.79
C PRO A 232 -15.22 10.45 -2.08
N MET A 233 -14.70 9.68 -1.15
CA MET A 233 -15.48 8.70 -0.41
C MET A 233 -16.70 9.31 0.28
N GLY A 234 -16.57 10.53 0.82
CA GLY A 234 -17.69 11.24 1.43
C GLY A 234 -18.82 11.56 0.46
N GLU A 235 -18.49 11.95 -0.77
CA GLU A 235 -19.47 12.19 -1.84
C GLU A 235 -20.10 10.86 -2.29
N TRP A 236 -19.28 9.86 -2.59
CA TRP A 236 -19.76 8.54 -3.01
C TRP A 236 -20.71 7.90 -1.99
N GLY A 237 -20.41 8.04 -0.70
CA GLY A 237 -21.22 7.45 0.36
C GLY A 237 -22.46 8.25 0.76
N SER A 238 -22.60 9.53 0.32
CA SER A 238 -23.72 10.40 0.73
C SER A 238 -24.64 10.85 -0.40
N ASP A 239 -24.17 10.85 -1.64
CA ASP A 239 -24.96 11.28 -2.79
C ASP A 239 -25.91 10.15 -3.24
N PRO A 240 -27.23 10.40 -3.31
CA PRO A 240 -28.22 9.41 -3.73
C PRO A 240 -27.94 8.76 -5.09
N GLN A 241 -27.22 9.43 -6.00
CA GLN A 241 -26.87 8.84 -7.30
C GLN A 241 -26.03 7.58 -7.20
N TYR A 242 -25.26 7.40 -6.10
CA TYR A 242 -24.40 6.21 -5.86
C TYR A 242 -25.06 5.17 -4.94
N SER A 243 -26.31 5.35 -4.53
CA SER A 243 -27.00 4.45 -3.58
C SER A 243 -26.99 2.99 -4.03
N ASN A 244 -27.17 2.73 -5.32
CA ASN A 244 -27.13 1.38 -5.89
C ASN A 244 -25.74 0.77 -5.82
N GLU A 245 -24.68 1.56 -6.00
CA GLU A 245 -23.30 1.09 -5.82
C GLU A 245 -22.99 0.74 -4.37
N LEU A 246 -23.53 1.51 -3.42
CA LEU A 246 -23.39 1.23 -1.98
C LEU A 246 -24.08 -0.07 -1.59
N VAL A 247 -25.29 -0.30 -2.10
CA VAL A 247 -26.03 -1.54 -1.87
C VAL A 247 -25.25 -2.72 -2.46
N ASP A 248 -24.82 -2.62 -3.72
CA ASP A 248 -24.01 -3.67 -4.38
C ASP A 248 -22.70 -3.94 -3.62
N PHE A 249 -22.03 -2.90 -3.13
CA PHE A 249 -20.81 -3.01 -2.32
C PHE A 249 -21.03 -3.86 -1.07
N VAL A 250 -22.07 -3.55 -0.29
CA VAL A 250 -22.40 -4.28 0.94
C VAL A 250 -22.82 -5.72 0.63
N GLU A 251 -23.76 -5.89 -0.32
CA GLU A 251 -24.28 -7.22 -0.68
C GLU A 251 -23.19 -8.14 -1.21
N ARG A 252 -22.23 -7.62 -1.97
CA ARG A 252 -21.12 -8.39 -2.51
C ARG A 252 -20.20 -8.91 -1.41
N ILE A 253 -19.83 -8.07 -0.42
CA ILE A 253 -19.02 -8.48 0.71
C ILE A 253 -19.75 -9.54 1.54
N VAL A 254 -21.03 -9.31 1.82
CA VAL A 254 -21.88 -10.23 2.60
C VAL A 254 -22.04 -11.57 1.89
N SER A 255 -22.46 -11.54 0.62
CA SER A 255 -22.71 -12.77 -0.15
C SER A 255 -21.48 -13.64 -0.32
N GLU A 256 -20.29 -13.03 -0.45
CA GLU A 256 -19.04 -13.79 -0.53
C GLU A 256 -18.67 -14.40 0.82
N LYS A 257 -18.87 -13.64 1.92
CA LYS A 257 -18.55 -14.14 3.27
C LYS A 257 -19.46 -15.27 3.73
N ILE A 258 -20.77 -15.22 3.43
CA ILE A 258 -21.71 -16.27 3.85
C ILE A 258 -21.41 -17.64 3.21
N LYS A 259 -20.64 -17.69 2.12
CA LYS A 259 -20.20 -18.98 1.56
C LYS A 259 -19.37 -19.81 2.54
N ASP A 260 -18.73 -19.17 3.53
CA ASP A 260 -17.94 -19.84 4.57
C ASP A 260 -18.79 -20.38 5.72
N ALA A 261 -20.11 -20.17 5.74
CA ALA A 261 -21.11 -20.71 6.69
C ALA A 261 -20.86 -20.42 8.17
N THR A 262 -20.04 -19.44 8.54
CA THR A 262 -19.59 -19.20 9.93
C THR A 262 -20.37 -18.12 10.69
N CYS A 263 -21.13 -17.26 10.00
CA CYS A 263 -21.86 -16.14 10.62
C CYS A 263 -23.23 -15.90 10.01
N GLY A 264 -24.15 -15.33 10.80
CA GLY A 264 -25.45 -14.87 10.30
C GLY A 264 -25.31 -13.70 9.32
N SER A 265 -25.95 -13.80 8.16
CA SER A 265 -25.86 -12.78 7.09
C SER A 265 -26.31 -11.38 7.54
N SER A 266 -27.29 -11.29 8.43
CA SER A 266 -27.85 -10.02 8.91
C SER A 266 -26.85 -9.23 9.78
N GLU A 267 -26.09 -9.89 10.64
CA GLU A 267 -25.11 -9.21 11.52
C GLU A 267 -23.92 -8.68 10.70
N ILE A 268 -23.41 -9.47 9.75
CA ILE A 268 -22.35 -9.01 8.83
C ILE A 268 -22.82 -7.78 8.05
N LYS A 269 -24.03 -7.84 7.50
CA LYS A 269 -24.62 -6.74 6.73
C LYS A 269 -24.73 -5.48 7.56
N GLU A 270 -25.25 -5.57 8.77
CA GLU A 270 -25.37 -4.44 9.70
C GLU A 270 -24.01 -3.80 9.99
N VAL A 271 -23.00 -4.63 10.33
CA VAL A 271 -21.65 -4.12 10.67
C VAL A 271 -20.96 -3.49 9.46
N VAL A 272 -21.02 -4.11 8.28
CA VAL A 272 -20.44 -3.56 7.05
C VAL A 272 -21.11 -2.25 6.67
N THR A 273 -22.44 -2.19 6.70
CA THR A 273 -23.21 -0.96 6.41
C THR A 273 -22.78 0.16 7.35
N ARG A 274 -22.74 -0.10 8.66
CA ARG A 274 -22.32 0.89 9.65
C ARG A 274 -20.90 1.39 9.40
N ILE A 275 -19.94 0.52 9.05
CA ILE A 275 -18.57 0.93 8.73
C ILE A 275 -18.54 1.87 7.53
N VAL A 276 -19.30 1.57 6.48
CA VAL A 276 -19.39 2.43 5.29
C VAL A 276 -19.97 3.79 5.63
N GLU A 277 -21.03 3.84 6.43
CA GLU A 277 -21.68 5.08 6.90
C GLU A 277 -20.72 5.93 7.75
N GLU A 278 -20.06 5.31 8.73
CA GLU A 278 -19.11 5.99 9.61
C GLU A 278 -17.89 6.51 8.84
N PHE A 279 -17.37 5.73 7.89
CA PHE A 279 -16.24 6.11 7.06
C PHE A 279 -16.62 7.24 6.09
N THR A 280 -17.83 7.22 5.55
CA THR A 280 -18.41 8.31 4.76
C THR A 280 -18.48 9.59 5.58
N ALA A 281 -19.05 9.51 6.78
CA ALA A 281 -19.16 10.65 7.70
C ALA A 281 -17.78 11.19 8.12
N TYR A 282 -16.81 10.31 8.38
CA TYR A 282 -15.41 10.70 8.64
C TYR A 282 -14.80 11.46 7.46
N SER A 283 -15.01 10.97 6.24
CA SER A 283 -14.49 11.56 5.00
C SER A 283 -15.10 12.91 4.68
N LEU A 284 -16.33 13.17 5.10
CA LEU A 284 -17.00 14.48 4.98
C LEU A 284 -16.51 15.50 6.02
N ARG A 285 -15.87 15.06 7.11
CA ARG A 285 -15.30 16.00 8.10
C ARG A 285 -14.17 16.76 7.42
N LYS A 286 -14.41 18.04 7.15
CA LYS A 286 -13.41 18.95 6.56
C LYS A 286 -12.13 18.89 7.39
N PRO A 287 -10.96 18.62 6.79
CA PRO A 287 -9.69 18.70 7.50
C PRO A 287 -9.62 20.09 8.16
N LYS A 288 -9.20 20.15 9.43
CA LYS A 288 -9.08 21.43 10.15
C LYS A 288 -8.34 22.40 9.26
N ARG A 289 -8.99 23.49 8.84
CA ARG A 289 -8.53 24.47 7.83
C ARG A 289 -7.10 24.99 8.07
N LEU A 290 -6.56 24.84 9.28
CA LEU A 290 -5.18 25.20 9.60
C LEU A 290 -4.14 24.38 8.83
N LYS A 291 -4.22 23.03 8.79
CA LYS A 291 -3.21 22.21 8.08
C LYS A 291 -3.18 22.51 6.58
N ALA A 292 -4.35 22.63 5.93
CA ALA A 292 -4.42 22.94 4.51
C ALA A 292 -3.92 24.36 4.17
N ARG A 293 -4.22 25.38 5.00
CA ARG A 293 -3.68 26.73 4.82
C ARG A 293 -2.17 26.80 5.00
N TRP A 294 -1.61 26.05 5.96
CA TRP A 294 -0.15 26.01 6.16
C TRP A 294 0.57 25.36 4.98
N HIS A 295 0.02 24.29 4.38
CA HIS A 295 0.58 23.69 3.17
C HIS A 295 0.55 24.66 1.98
N GLN A 296 -0.52 25.42 1.79
CA GLN A 296 -0.61 26.45 0.76
C GLN A 296 0.36 27.61 1.00
N ILE A 297 0.47 28.08 2.25
CA ILE A 297 1.41 29.13 2.64
C ILE A 297 2.86 28.66 2.42
N LEU A 298 3.19 27.43 2.78
CA LEU A 298 4.53 26.87 2.56
C LEU A 298 4.85 26.67 1.08
N TYR A 299 3.89 26.22 0.29
CA TYR A 299 4.05 26.12 -1.17
C TYR A 299 4.29 27.50 -1.79
N PHE A 300 3.53 28.51 -1.37
CA PHE A 300 3.66 29.89 -1.82
C PHE A 300 5.01 30.50 -1.39
N PHE A 301 5.43 30.32 -0.15
CA PHE A 301 6.75 30.74 0.30
C PHE A 301 7.90 30.03 -0.42
N ASN A 302 7.77 28.74 -0.68
CA ASN A 302 8.75 27.99 -1.45
C ASN A 302 8.86 28.43 -2.91
N SER A 303 7.79 28.93 -3.52
CA SER A 303 7.81 29.42 -4.91
C SER A 303 8.42 30.82 -5.06
N LEU A 304 8.33 31.67 -4.02
CA LEU A 304 8.74 33.07 -4.09
C LEU A 304 10.10 33.38 -3.46
N THR A 305 10.71 32.46 -2.68
CA THR A 305 11.98 32.74 -2.00
C THR A 305 13.21 32.27 -2.79
N PRO A 306 14.24 33.12 -2.96
CA PRO A 306 15.52 32.73 -3.56
C PRO A 306 16.18 31.55 -2.82
N ARG A 307 16.93 30.71 -3.54
CA ARG A 307 17.58 29.47 -2.99
C ARG A 307 18.42 29.73 -1.73
N SER A 308 19.14 30.85 -1.66
CA SER A 308 19.97 31.24 -0.51
C SER A 308 19.18 31.54 0.76
N ILE A 309 18.03 32.19 0.63
CA ILE A 309 17.16 32.54 1.76
C ILE A 309 16.38 31.30 2.24
N ARG A 310 16.05 30.36 1.32
CA ARG A 310 15.41 29.08 1.69
C ARG A 310 16.26 28.25 2.65
N GLN A 311 17.58 28.25 2.49
CA GLN A 311 18.48 27.47 3.38
C GLN A 311 18.52 28.04 4.80
N VAL A 312 18.52 29.36 4.94
CA VAL A 312 18.52 30.03 6.26
C VAL A 312 17.16 29.85 6.95
N LEU A 313 16.06 30.08 6.24
CA LEU A 313 14.70 29.88 6.75
C LEU A 313 14.43 28.40 7.12
N LYS A 314 14.91 27.44 6.33
CA LYS A 314 14.82 26.01 6.69
C LYS A 314 15.51 25.70 8.01
N ARG A 315 16.72 26.22 8.26
CA ARG A 315 17.44 25.99 9.53
C ARG A 315 16.69 26.55 10.74
N SER A 316 16.00 27.68 10.61
CA SER A 316 15.30 28.34 11.70
C SER A 316 13.86 27.85 11.92
N ILE A 317 13.16 27.47 10.85
CA ILE A 317 11.73 27.10 10.90
C ILE A 317 11.52 25.59 11.02
N THR A 318 12.43 24.75 10.51
CA THR A 318 12.32 23.28 10.56
C THR A 318 12.14 22.72 11.99
N PRO A 319 12.81 23.22 13.03
CA PRO A 319 12.60 22.74 14.39
C PRO A 319 11.21 23.03 14.95
N ILE A 320 10.63 24.19 14.58
CA ILE A 320 9.29 24.61 15.02
C ILE A 320 8.22 23.87 14.23
N MET A 321 8.42 23.71 12.93
CA MET A 321 7.50 22.99 12.05
C MET A 321 7.53 21.48 12.25
N GLY A 322 8.67 20.90 12.66
CA GLY A 322 8.78 19.49 13.02
C GLY A 322 7.91 19.08 14.21
N LYS A 323 7.50 20.06 15.06
CA LYS A 323 6.52 19.82 16.14
C LYS A 323 5.05 19.95 15.67
N VAL A 324 4.81 20.62 14.55
CA VAL A 324 3.46 20.89 14.00
C VAL A 324 3.12 19.92 12.87
N LEU A 325 4.12 19.45 12.14
CA LEU A 325 4.01 18.43 11.10
C LEU A 325 4.74 17.21 11.64
N ASP A 326 4.05 16.14 11.98
CA ASP A 326 4.59 14.86 12.49
C ASP A 326 5.55 14.14 11.51
N TYR A 327 5.86 14.74 10.38
CA TYR A 327 6.82 14.26 9.38
C TYR A 327 8.17 14.97 9.54
N ARG A 328 8.96 14.52 10.49
CA ARG A 328 10.40 14.83 10.46
C ARG A 328 11.05 14.02 9.35
N VAL A 329 11.06 14.59 8.15
CA VAL A 329 11.84 14.08 7.05
C VAL A 329 13.31 14.06 7.44
N ARG A 330 13.92 12.89 7.45
CA ARG A 330 15.33 12.63 7.79
C ARG A 330 16.03 12.04 6.57
N SER A 331 17.36 11.99 6.59
CA SER A 331 18.05 11.05 5.69
C SER A 331 17.51 9.64 5.93
N MET A 332 17.58 8.78 4.94
CA MET A 332 17.10 7.39 5.06
C MET A 332 17.75 6.70 6.26
N SER A 333 19.07 6.83 6.41
CA SER A 333 19.81 6.31 7.57
C SER A 333 19.30 6.87 8.91
N GLY A 334 18.99 8.17 8.98
CA GLY A 334 18.40 8.78 10.19
C GLY A 334 16.99 8.31 10.50
N ALA A 335 16.19 7.96 9.48
CA ALA A 335 14.87 7.36 9.66
C ALA A 335 14.98 5.92 10.16
N LEU A 336 15.89 5.14 9.61
CA LEU A 336 16.17 3.76 10.03
C LEU A 336 16.64 3.69 11.48
N LEU A 337 17.57 4.55 11.89
CA LEU A 337 18.01 4.63 13.31
C LEU A 337 16.85 4.94 14.26
N LEU A 338 15.91 5.79 13.86
CA LEU A 338 14.71 6.04 14.66
C LEU A 338 13.81 4.81 14.72
N MET A 339 13.62 4.10 13.63
CA MET A 339 12.82 2.87 13.59
C MET A 339 13.45 1.78 14.47
N GLU A 340 14.77 1.60 14.41
CA GLU A 340 15.51 0.68 15.25
C GLU A 340 15.35 1.02 16.76
N SER A 341 15.44 2.31 17.13
CA SER A 341 15.22 2.75 18.50
C SER A 341 13.78 2.48 19.01
N ARG A 342 12.85 2.21 18.12
CA ARG A 342 11.45 1.80 18.40
C ARG A 342 11.26 0.29 18.37
N GLY A 343 12.34 -0.48 18.25
CA GLY A 343 12.30 -1.95 18.22
C GLY A 343 11.94 -2.55 16.85
N ILE A 344 11.95 -1.74 15.78
CA ILE A 344 11.68 -2.24 14.43
C ILE A 344 12.96 -2.88 13.88
N LYS A 345 12.83 -4.12 13.43
CA LYS A 345 13.93 -4.92 12.91
C LYS A 345 14.11 -4.70 11.40
N PHE A 346 15.32 -4.73 10.93
CA PHE A 346 15.69 -4.74 9.51
C PHE A 346 17.16 -5.16 9.35
N ASP A 347 17.53 -5.66 8.18
CA ASP A 347 18.92 -5.88 7.85
C ASP A 347 19.59 -4.55 7.45
N SER A 348 20.57 -4.12 8.26
CA SER A 348 21.30 -2.87 8.02
C SER A 348 22.16 -2.90 6.76
N SER A 349 22.63 -4.11 6.31
CA SER A 349 23.39 -4.26 5.06
C SER A 349 22.46 -4.09 3.87
N GLU A 350 21.32 -4.80 3.88
CA GLU A 350 20.29 -4.67 2.87
C GLU A 350 19.83 -3.21 2.70
N MET A 351 19.59 -2.51 3.81
CA MET A 351 19.13 -1.11 3.74
C MET A 351 20.17 -0.16 3.16
N LYS A 352 21.46 -0.39 3.41
CA LYS A 352 22.54 0.40 2.79
C LYS A 352 22.67 0.11 1.29
N GLU A 353 22.59 -1.15 0.90
CA GLU A 353 22.62 -1.55 -0.51
C GLU A 353 21.41 -0.98 -1.27
N LEU A 354 20.24 -1.00 -0.64
CA LEU A 354 19.02 -0.43 -1.20
C LEU A 354 19.12 1.11 -1.35
N GLU A 355 19.64 1.83 -0.33
CA GLU A 355 19.86 3.27 -0.44
C GLU A 355 20.82 3.59 -1.58
N GLN A 356 21.91 2.84 -1.72
CA GLN A 356 22.86 2.99 -2.82
C GLN A 356 22.22 2.69 -4.17
N PHE A 357 21.43 1.60 -4.28
CA PHE A 357 20.71 1.23 -5.48
C PHE A 357 19.74 2.34 -5.94
N LEU A 358 19.00 2.94 -5.02
CA LEU A 358 18.12 4.07 -5.29
C LEU A 358 18.90 5.31 -5.77
N LEU A 359 20.04 5.60 -5.16
CA LEU A 359 20.92 6.72 -5.59
C LEU A 359 21.45 6.50 -7.01
N ASP A 360 21.90 5.28 -7.32
CA ASP A 360 22.44 4.94 -8.64
C ASP A 360 21.34 5.01 -9.71
N PHE A 361 20.13 4.57 -9.40
CA PHE A 361 18.96 4.72 -10.27
C PHE A 361 18.72 6.20 -10.62
N HIS A 362 18.68 7.08 -9.63
CA HIS A 362 18.45 8.50 -9.87
C HIS A 362 19.60 9.22 -10.60
N ARG A 363 20.84 8.74 -10.47
CA ARG A 363 21.97 9.24 -11.27
C ARG A 363 21.82 8.89 -12.75
N LYS A 364 21.22 7.74 -13.07
CA LYS A 364 20.96 7.34 -14.46
C LYS A 364 19.79 8.11 -15.10
N LEU A 365 18.85 8.61 -14.30
CA LEU A 365 17.70 9.37 -14.79
C LEU A 365 18.00 10.84 -15.09
N ASN A 366 19.07 11.41 -14.50
CA ASN A 366 19.53 12.81 -14.70
C ASN A 366 20.64 12.89 -15.71
#